data_211208f1ed149906b7184e88a60a1ae0
#
_entry.id   211208f1ed149906b7184e88a60a1ae0
#
_cell.length_a   1.000
_cell.length_b   1.000
_cell.length_c   1.000
_cell.angle_alpha   90.00
_cell.angle_beta   90.00
_cell.angle_gamma   90.00
#
_symmetry.space_group_name_H-M   'P 1'
#
loop_
_entity.id
_entity.type
_entity.pdbx_description
1 polymer ?
#
loop_
_entity_poly.entity_id
_entity_poly.type
_entity_poly.pdbx_seq_one_letter_code
_entity_poly.pdbx_strand_id
1 'polypeptide(L)'
;MSSRPVVLVTGAARRVGRAIALHLAANGFDVAVHFRSSRAEAEATADDARATGADAATFAADLADEAACRALVPAVVARFKRLDAIVNNASVFDYDAPASFGAAAMDRHWRANVAPAVILAQALHDHLKGCEEVGCVVNLIDQKLWNPNPDYFSYTLSKAALQAATVMLAQALAPQVRVCGVAPGVTLVSGTMSDDEFARARTLTPLQRSSTPEDIARAARFLIESPAVTGTTLMVDGGQHLQAQQRDVLFLANPTKEP
;
A
#
# COMPACT_ATOMS: atom_id res chain seq x y z
N MET A 1 -0.56 -18.35 23.06
CA MET A 1 -0.37 -17.71 21.74
C MET A 1 -1.57 -16.81 21.51
N SER A 2 -1.39 -15.62 20.95
CA SER A 2 -2.51 -14.75 20.60
C SER A 2 -3.43 -15.46 19.61
N SER A 3 -4.75 -15.36 19.82
CA SER A 3 -5.76 -15.85 18.86
C SER A 3 -6.01 -14.85 17.73
N ARG A 4 -5.39 -13.65 17.83
CA ARG A 4 -5.58 -12.58 16.83
C ARG A 4 -4.86 -12.91 15.53
N PRO A 5 -5.47 -12.63 14.37
CA PRO A 5 -4.78 -12.73 13.10
C PRO A 5 -3.64 -11.70 13.02
N VAL A 6 -2.56 -12.06 12.33
CA VAL A 6 -1.37 -11.24 12.16
C VAL A 6 -1.36 -10.60 10.78
N VAL A 7 -1.10 -9.31 10.71
CA VAL A 7 -0.95 -8.58 9.45
C VAL A 7 0.42 -7.92 9.35
N LEU A 8 1.09 -8.12 8.22
CA LEU A 8 2.29 -7.39 7.84
C LEU A 8 1.89 -6.13 7.05
N VAL A 9 2.29 -4.95 7.52
CA VAL A 9 2.08 -3.70 6.78
C VAL A 9 3.42 -3.14 6.33
N THR A 10 3.67 -3.07 5.03
CA THR A 10 4.92 -2.54 4.50
C THR A 10 4.93 -1.01 4.51
N GLY A 11 6.08 -0.40 4.89
CA GLY A 11 6.19 1.05 5.02
C GLY A 11 5.29 1.62 6.12
N ALA A 12 5.14 0.88 7.23
CA ALA A 12 4.19 1.20 8.29
C ALA A 12 4.70 2.19 9.35
N ALA A 13 5.93 2.69 9.23
CA ALA A 13 6.50 3.64 10.18
C ALA A 13 5.78 4.98 10.22
N ARG A 14 5.21 5.45 9.11
CA ARG A 14 4.65 6.80 8.96
C ARG A 14 3.45 6.81 8.01
N ARG A 15 2.75 7.97 7.98
CA ARG A 15 1.74 8.31 6.96
C ARG A 15 0.62 7.24 6.85
N VAL A 16 0.23 6.89 5.64
CA VAL A 16 -0.86 5.94 5.37
C VAL A 16 -0.58 4.56 5.97
N GLY A 17 0.66 4.06 5.85
CA GLY A 17 1.04 2.75 6.41
C GLY A 17 0.87 2.69 7.93
N ARG A 18 1.25 3.77 8.65
CA ARG A 18 1.01 3.88 10.10
C ARG A 18 -0.47 3.87 10.43
N ALA A 19 -1.29 4.62 9.71
CA ALA A 19 -2.73 4.67 9.94
C ALA A 19 -3.38 3.29 9.72
N ILE A 20 -2.96 2.56 8.68
CA ILE A 20 -3.42 1.19 8.43
C ILE A 20 -3.01 0.27 9.60
N ALA A 21 -1.75 0.31 10.03
CA ALA A 21 -1.23 -0.51 11.12
C ALA A 21 -2.01 -0.28 12.42
N LEU A 22 -2.19 0.97 12.82
CA LEU A 22 -2.93 1.33 14.03
C LEU A 22 -4.42 0.99 13.95
N HIS A 23 -5.05 1.21 12.80
CA HIS A 23 -6.45 0.85 12.60
C HIS A 23 -6.66 -0.66 12.74
N LEU A 24 -5.78 -1.47 12.14
CA LEU A 24 -5.85 -2.93 12.26
C LEU A 24 -5.61 -3.39 13.69
N ALA A 25 -4.60 -2.83 14.38
CA ALA A 25 -4.33 -3.14 15.80
C ALA A 25 -5.54 -2.86 16.70
N ALA A 26 -6.18 -1.71 16.53
CA ALA A 26 -7.39 -1.32 17.29
C ALA A 26 -8.62 -2.21 16.96
N ASN A 27 -8.58 -2.96 15.86
CA ASN A 27 -9.68 -3.81 15.40
C ASN A 27 -9.35 -5.31 15.42
N GLY A 28 -8.48 -5.74 16.33
CA GLY A 28 -8.31 -7.15 16.66
C GLY A 28 -7.20 -7.88 15.92
N PHE A 29 -6.30 -7.17 15.22
CA PHE A 29 -5.13 -7.76 14.58
C PHE A 29 -3.86 -7.53 15.41
N ASP A 30 -2.94 -8.48 15.35
CA ASP A 30 -1.54 -8.26 15.73
C ASP A 30 -0.77 -7.75 14.49
N VAL A 31 0.23 -6.88 14.68
CA VAL A 31 0.79 -6.12 13.57
C VAL A 31 2.31 -6.25 13.45
N ALA A 32 2.77 -6.71 12.30
CA ALA A 32 4.17 -6.62 11.89
C ALA A 32 4.42 -5.29 11.16
N VAL A 33 5.13 -4.37 11.79
CA VAL A 33 5.42 -3.02 11.32
C VAL A 33 6.71 -3.05 10.51
N HIS A 34 6.61 -3.08 9.18
CA HIS A 34 7.80 -3.03 8.33
C HIS A 34 8.23 -1.60 8.05
N PHE A 35 9.56 -1.38 8.05
CA PHE A 35 10.21 -0.12 7.69
C PHE A 35 11.53 -0.37 6.94
N ARG A 36 12.02 0.64 6.17
CA ARG A 36 13.35 0.58 5.54
C ARG A 36 14.40 1.26 6.40
N SER A 37 14.23 2.54 6.72
CA SER A 37 15.22 3.36 7.45
C SER A 37 14.66 4.12 8.66
N SER A 38 13.34 4.26 8.77
CA SER A 38 12.65 5.03 9.81
C SER A 38 12.41 4.21 11.08
N ARG A 39 13.49 3.76 11.75
CA ARG A 39 13.41 2.87 12.92
C ARG A 39 12.64 3.49 14.08
N ALA A 40 12.96 4.72 14.45
CA ALA A 40 12.32 5.36 15.60
C ALA A 40 10.81 5.51 15.43
N GLU A 41 10.37 5.92 14.24
CA GLU A 41 8.95 6.05 13.91
C GLU A 41 8.25 4.68 13.80
N ALA A 42 8.96 3.65 13.36
CA ALA A 42 8.42 2.29 13.33
C ALA A 42 8.21 1.74 14.74
N GLU A 43 9.18 1.95 15.64
CA GLU A 43 9.04 1.58 17.06
C GLU A 43 7.89 2.35 17.71
N ALA A 44 7.77 3.65 17.49
CA ALA A 44 6.65 4.43 18.00
C ALA A 44 5.30 3.90 17.47
N THR A 45 5.23 3.51 16.19
CA THR A 45 4.02 2.90 15.62
C THR A 45 3.70 1.55 16.30
N ALA A 46 4.72 0.73 16.55
CA ALA A 46 4.53 -0.54 17.25
C ALA A 46 4.11 -0.34 18.72
N ASP A 47 4.66 0.68 19.41
CA ASP A 47 4.25 1.05 20.78
C ASP A 47 2.79 1.48 20.82
N ASP A 48 2.37 2.35 19.89
CA ASP A 48 0.98 2.79 19.80
C ASP A 48 0.03 1.62 19.46
N ALA A 49 0.46 0.68 18.61
CA ALA A 49 -0.30 -0.53 18.33
C ALA A 49 -0.45 -1.41 19.59
N ARG A 50 0.63 -1.59 20.35
CA ARG A 50 0.61 -2.33 21.63
C ARG A 50 -0.31 -1.67 22.67
N ALA A 51 -0.40 -0.35 22.68
CA ALA A 51 -1.32 0.38 23.57
C ALA A 51 -2.80 0.06 23.31
N THR A 52 -3.15 -0.45 22.10
CA THR A 52 -4.51 -0.95 21.80
C THR A 52 -4.77 -2.38 22.30
N GLY A 53 -3.77 -3.03 22.90
CA GLY A 53 -3.83 -4.43 23.33
C GLY A 53 -3.47 -5.44 22.23
N ALA A 54 -2.93 -5.00 21.11
CA ALA A 54 -2.37 -5.86 20.07
C ALA A 54 -0.93 -6.29 20.43
N ASP A 55 -0.47 -7.43 19.93
CA ASP A 55 0.96 -7.70 19.82
C ASP A 55 1.51 -6.99 18.56
N ALA A 56 2.64 -6.31 18.69
CA ALA A 56 3.26 -5.62 17.57
C ALA A 56 4.79 -5.67 17.65
N ALA A 57 5.42 -5.85 16.50
CA ALA A 57 6.88 -5.87 16.38
C ALA A 57 7.33 -5.19 15.08
N THR A 58 8.54 -4.66 15.09
CA THR A 58 9.14 -3.97 13.94
C THR A 58 10.04 -4.89 13.13
N PHE A 59 10.07 -4.69 11.80
CA PHE A 59 10.88 -5.45 10.86
C PHE A 59 11.56 -4.52 9.87
N ALA A 60 12.89 -4.53 9.87
CA ALA A 60 13.71 -3.73 8.95
C ALA A 60 14.02 -4.53 7.70
N ALA A 61 13.70 -4.01 6.51
CA ALA A 61 14.12 -4.56 5.23
C ALA A 61 14.17 -3.47 4.16
N ASP A 62 15.11 -3.54 3.22
CA ASP A 62 14.98 -2.82 1.95
C ASP A 62 14.26 -3.76 0.96
N LEU A 63 13.02 -3.44 0.64
CA LEU A 63 12.22 -4.27 -0.26
C LEU A 63 12.73 -4.25 -1.71
N ALA A 64 13.58 -3.30 -2.08
CA ALA A 64 14.24 -3.28 -3.39
C ALA A 64 15.39 -4.31 -3.47
N ASP A 65 15.87 -4.82 -2.34
CA ASP A 65 16.75 -5.98 -2.25
C ASP A 65 15.89 -7.25 -2.17
N GLU A 66 15.96 -8.08 -3.19
CA GLU A 66 15.15 -9.29 -3.29
C GLU A 66 15.41 -10.26 -2.13
N ALA A 67 16.66 -10.41 -1.68
CA ALA A 67 17.00 -11.32 -0.59
C ALA A 67 16.39 -10.85 0.73
N ALA A 68 16.49 -9.55 1.03
CA ALA A 68 15.86 -8.95 2.20
C ALA A 68 14.31 -9.05 2.14
N CYS A 69 13.72 -8.83 0.97
CA CYS A 69 12.29 -8.97 0.76
C CYS A 69 11.82 -10.41 1.02
N ARG A 70 12.51 -11.42 0.47
CA ARG A 70 12.19 -12.85 0.68
C ARG A 70 12.35 -13.30 2.13
N ALA A 71 13.26 -12.70 2.89
CA ALA A 71 13.48 -13.01 4.30
C ALA A 71 12.38 -12.45 5.22
N LEU A 72 11.59 -11.48 4.76
CA LEU A 72 10.65 -10.72 5.61
C LEU A 72 9.51 -11.59 6.15
N VAL A 73 8.80 -12.33 5.30
CA VAL A 73 7.69 -13.20 5.73
C VAL A 73 8.17 -14.29 6.68
N PRO A 74 9.26 -15.04 6.41
CA PRO A 74 9.85 -15.97 7.38
C PRO A 74 10.16 -15.33 8.73
N ALA A 75 10.70 -14.11 8.77
CA ALA A 75 11.00 -13.40 10.01
C ALA A 75 9.74 -13.06 10.80
N VAL A 76 8.67 -12.59 10.12
CA VAL A 76 7.38 -12.32 10.75
C VAL A 76 6.77 -13.62 11.33
N VAL A 77 6.76 -14.69 10.56
CA VAL A 77 6.26 -16.00 10.99
C VAL A 77 7.09 -16.55 12.17
N ALA A 78 8.40 -16.39 12.14
CA ALA A 78 9.25 -16.80 13.27
C ALA A 78 8.87 -16.08 14.58
N ARG A 79 8.50 -14.78 14.51
CA ARG A 79 8.12 -13.95 15.67
C ARG A 79 6.68 -14.22 16.14
N PHE A 80 5.71 -14.22 15.24
CA PHE A 80 4.29 -14.31 15.59
C PHE A 80 3.71 -15.73 15.55
N LYS A 81 4.42 -16.68 14.92
CA LYS A 81 4.02 -18.07 14.66
C LYS A 81 2.88 -18.20 13.64
N ARG A 82 2.46 -17.10 13.03
CA ARG A 82 1.46 -17.02 11.97
C ARG A 82 1.62 -15.75 11.16
N LEU A 83 1.04 -15.72 9.98
CA LEU A 83 0.81 -14.52 9.19
C LEU A 83 -0.45 -14.76 8.33
N ASP A 84 -1.43 -13.88 8.46
CA ASP A 84 -2.75 -14.04 7.83
C ASP A 84 -2.97 -13.05 6.69
N ALA A 85 -2.36 -11.87 6.78
CA ALA A 85 -2.53 -10.87 5.74
C ALA A 85 -1.26 -10.02 5.54
N ILE A 86 -1.15 -9.46 4.32
CA ILE A 86 -0.11 -8.50 3.97
C ILE A 86 -0.77 -7.28 3.33
N VAL A 87 -0.39 -6.08 3.80
CA VAL A 87 -0.73 -4.82 3.15
C VAL A 87 0.53 -4.24 2.51
N ASN A 88 0.60 -4.29 1.19
CA ASN A 88 1.68 -3.72 0.40
C ASN A 88 1.45 -2.21 0.21
N ASN A 89 1.93 -1.42 1.18
CA ASN A 89 1.81 0.04 1.20
C ASN A 89 3.13 0.76 0.85
N ALA A 90 4.30 0.15 1.10
CA ALA A 90 5.58 0.77 0.75
C ALA A 90 5.64 1.13 -0.73
N SER A 91 6.08 2.34 -1.05
CA SER A 91 6.15 2.83 -2.44
C SER A 91 7.19 3.93 -2.57
N VAL A 92 7.83 3.99 -3.75
CA VAL A 92 8.59 5.13 -4.24
C VAL A 92 7.67 5.94 -5.15
N PHE A 93 7.74 7.28 -5.01
CA PHE A 93 6.94 8.23 -5.77
C PHE A 93 7.83 9.39 -6.20
N ASP A 94 8.61 9.17 -7.26
CA ASP A 94 9.51 10.15 -7.85
C ASP A 94 8.91 10.71 -9.14
N TYR A 95 9.11 12.01 -9.38
CA TYR A 95 8.62 12.65 -10.60
C TYR A 95 9.49 12.31 -11.80
N ASP A 96 8.84 11.97 -12.90
CA ASP A 96 9.33 11.99 -14.27
C ASP A 96 8.16 12.20 -15.24
N ALA A 97 8.48 12.47 -16.49
CA ALA A 97 7.51 12.62 -17.58
C ALA A 97 7.99 11.83 -18.81
N PRO A 98 7.15 11.59 -19.83
CA PRO A 98 7.58 10.91 -21.06
C PRO A 98 8.84 11.51 -21.70
N ALA A 99 9.00 12.83 -21.64
CA ALA A 99 10.15 13.53 -22.18
C ALA A 99 11.45 13.33 -21.37
N SER A 100 11.35 13.02 -20.06
CA SER A 100 12.49 12.76 -19.15
C SER A 100 12.60 11.30 -18.72
N PHE A 101 11.79 10.41 -19.31
CA PHE A 101 11.78 8.99 -18.99
C PHE A 101 13.14 8.34 -19.18
N GLY A 102 13.54 7.49 -18.23
CA GLY A 102 14.75 6.69 -18.29
C GLY A 102 14.57 5.32 -17.65
N ALA A 103 15.21 4.30 -18.23
CA ALA A 103 15.11 2.92 -17.74
C ALA A 103 15.47 2.79 -16.25
N ALA A 104 16.42 3.58 -15.76
CA ALA A 104 16.81 3.58 -14.34
C ALA A 104 15.69 4.06 -13.40
N ALA A 105 14.87 5.05 -13.82
CA ALA A 105 13.71 5.48 -13.06
C ALA A 105 12.65 4.37 -13.00
N MET A 106 12.39 3.72 -14.12
CA MET A 106 11.46 2.59 -14.18
C MET A 106 11.94 1.41 -13.33
N ASP A 107 13.24 1.05 -13.36
CA ASP A 107 13.81 -0.03 -12.54
C ASP A 107 13.64 0.27 -11.04
N ARG A 108 13.90 1.51 -10.60
CA ARG A 108 13.67 1.91 -9.20
C ARG A 108 12.21 1.70 -8.78
N HIS A 109 11.25 2.16 -9.60
CA HIS A 109 9.83 2.01 -9.30
C HIS A 109 9.40 0.55 -9.35
N TRP A 110 9.92 -0.24 -10.30
CA TRP A 110 9.65 -1.66 -10.37
C TRP A 110 10.11 -2.40 -9.11
N ARG A 111 11.37 -2.20 -8.70
CA ARG A 111 11.95 -2.85 -7.53
C ARG A 111 11.30 -2.44 -6.22
N ALA A 112 10.76 -1.24 -6.12
CA ALA A 112 10.14 -0.74 -4.89
C ALA A 112 8.63 -0.99 -4.83
N ASN A 113 7.92 -0.90 -5.95
CA ASN A 113 6.46 -0.85 -5.98
C ASN A 113 5.82 -2.16 -6.47
N VAL A 114 6.50 -2.96 -7.31
CA VAL A 114 5.91 -4.11 -7.98
C VAL A 114 6.50 -5.43 -7.49
N ALA A 115 7.80 -5.61 -7.66
CA ALA A 115 8.47 -6.88 -7.34
C ALA A 115 8.24 -7.33 -5.88
N PRO A 116 8.34 -6.44 -4.86
CA PRO A 116 8.09 -6.83 -3.48
C PRO A 116 6.68 -7.36 -3.24
N ALA A 117 5.66 -6.73 -3.85
CA ALA A 117 4.28 -7.15 -3.67
C ALA A 117 4.05 -8.57 -4.21
N VAL A 118 4.68 -8.92 -5.32
CA VAL A 118 4.63 -10.28 -5.89
C VAL A 118 5.38 -11.26 -5.00
N ILE A 119 6.60 -10.93 -4.58
CA ILE A 119 7.45 -11.79 -3.74
C ILE A 119 6.78 -12.07 -2.39
N LEU A 120 6.21 -11.04 -1.75
CA LEU A 120 5.53 -11.19 -0.47
C LEU A 120 4.23 -12.00 -0.59
N ALA A 121 3.48 -11.84 -1.70
CA ALA A 121 2.30 -12.66 -1.98
C ALA A 121 2.67 -14.14 -2.17
N GLN A 122 3.74 -14.44 -2.90
CA GLN A 122 4.29 -15.80 -3.04
C GLN A 122 4.68 -16.38 -1.66
N ALA A 123 5.40 -15.60 -0.86
CA ALA A 123 5.87 -16.05 0.46
C ALA A 123 4.71 -16.31 1.43
N LEU A 124 3.63 -15.51 1.38
CA LEU A 124 2.41 -15.77 2.15
C LEU A 124 1.73 -17.06 1.69
N HIS A 125 1.60 -17.25 0.38
CA HIS A 125 1.01 -18.47 -0.19
C HIS A 125 1.81 -19.71 0.22
N ASP A 126 3.15 -19.64 0.14
CA ASP A 126 4.01 -20.78 0.54
C ASP A 126 3.90 -21.07 2.05
N HIS A 127 3.75 -20.02 2.88
CA HIS A 127 3.54 -20.17 4.31
C HIS A 127 2.21 -20.87 4.65
N LEU A 128 1.14 -20.55 3.90
CA LEU A 128 -0.20 -21.10 4.14
C LEU A 128 -0.45 -22.44 3.39
N LYS A 129 0.51 -22.89 2.59
CA LYS A 129 0.36 -24.12 1.81
C LYS A 129 0.17 -25.33 2.72
N GLY A 130 -0.97 -25.99 2.54
CA GLY A 130 -1.34 -27.14 3.36
C GLY A 130 -1.99 -26.79 4.71
N CYS A 131 -2.22 -25.51 4.98
CA CYS A 131 -3.03 -25.04 6.10
C CYS A 131 -4.51 -24.92 5.70
N GLU A 132 -5.41 -24.90 6.67
CA GLU A 132 -6.84 -24.64 6.43
C GLU A 132 -7.13 -23.12 6.34
N GLU A 133 -6.23 -22.30 6.86
CA GLU A 133 -6.36 -20.85 6.87
C GLU A 133 -6.22 -20.26 5.47
N VAL A 134 -7.02 -19.24 5.20
CA VAL A 134 -7.00 -18.47 3.95
C VAL A 134 -6.40 -17.09 4.20
N GLY A 135 -5.34 -16.75 3.47
CA GLY A 135 -4.67 -15.47 3.58
C GLY A 135 -5.28 -14.36 2.71
N CYS A 136 -4.85 -13.11 2.98
CA CYS A 136 -5.21 -11.97 2.16
C CYS A 136 -4.02 -11.05 1.89
N VAL A 137 -3.87 -10.62 0.65
CA VAL A 137 -2.93 -9.57 0.24
C VAL A 137 -3.73 -8.37 -0.24
N VAL A 138 -3.41 -7.18 0.31
CA VAL A 138 -3.98 -5.90 -0.12
C VAL A 138 -2.87 -5.02 -0.69
N ASN A 139 -2.95 -4.69 -1.96
CA ASN A 139 -2.00 -3.83 -2.66
C ASN A 139 -2.50 -2.38 -2.70
N LEU A 140 -1.70 -1.41 -2.25
CA LEU A 140 -1.99 0.01 -2.45
C LEU A 140 -1.65 0.39 -3.89
N ILE A 141 -2.70 0.59 -4.68
CA ILE A 141 -2.65 0.99 -6.09
C ILE A 141 -2.67 2.53 -6.17
N ASP A 142 -3.34 3.10 -7.15
CA ASP A 142 -3.57 4.54 -7.30
C ASP A 142 -4.80 4.78 -8.19
N GLN A 143 -5.67 5.71 -7.82
CA GLN A 143 -6.84 6.08 -8.63
C GLN A 143 -6.46 6.57 -10.02
N LYS A 144 -5.24 7.14 -10.19
CA LYS A 144 -4.73 7.68 -11.45
C LYS A 144 -4.77 6.68 -12.61
N LEU A 145 -4.79 5.38 -12.32
CA LEU A 145 -4.88 4.33 -13.36
C LEU A 145 -6.20 4.36 -14.14
N TRP A 146 -7.27 4.90 -13.56
CA TRP A 146 -8.59 5.04 -14.23
C TRP A 146 -8.76 6.40 -14.92
N ASN A 147 -7.80 7.29 -14.72
CA ASN A 147 -7.76 8.63 -15.30
C ASN A 147 -6.28 9.03 -15.50
N PRO A 148 -5.53 8.31 -16.36
CA PRO A 148 -4.09 8.51 -16.49
C PRO A 148 -3.75 9.84 -17.14
N ASN A 149 -2.70 10.47 -16.65
CA ASN A 149 -2.06 11.64 -17.25
C ASN A 149 -0.52 11.43 -17.27
N PRO A 150 0.24 12.22 -18.02
CA PRO A 150 1.66 11.96 -18.27
C PRO A 150 2.60 12.26 -17.09
N ASP A 151 2.14 12.93 -16.04
CA ASP A 151 2.99 13.25 -14.88
C ASP A 151 3.25 12.02 -14.02
N TYR A 152 4.41 11.94 -13.37
CA TYR A 152 4.84 10.76 -12.59
C TYR A 152 4.78 9.48 -13.43
N PHE A 153 5.41 9.52 -14.60
CA PHE A 153 5.20 8.52 -15.65
C PHE A 153 5.65 7.12 -15.22
N SER A 154 6.90 6.96 -14.75
CA SER A 154 7.42 5.65 -14.29
C SER A 154 6.66 5.13 -13.07
N TYR A 155 6.27 6.01 -12.14
CA TYR A 155 5.43 5.63 -11.00
C TYR A 155 4.09 5.07 -11.49
N THR A 156 3.40 5.79 -12.38
CA THR A 156 2.08 5.37 -12.90
C THR A 156 2.17 4.03 -13.62
N LEU A 157 3.21 3.82 -14.44
CA LEU A 157 3.45 2.52 -15.08
C LEU A 157 3.69 1.41 -14.06
N SER A 158 4.42 1.67 -12.98
CA SER A 158 4.63 0.68 -11.91
C SER A 158 3.32 0.32 -11.20
N LYS A 159 2.46 1.30 -10.92
CA LYS A 159 1.15 1.05 -10.33
C LYS A 159 0.20 0.30 -11.28
N ALA A 160 0.27 0.56 -12.59
CA ALA A 160 -0.48 -0.21 -13.59
C ALA A 160 -0.02 -1.68 -13.62
N ALA A 161 1.28 -1.92 -13.56
CA ALA A 161 1.83 -3.28 -13.45
C ALA A 161 1.38 -3.97 -12.14
N LEU A 162 1.37 -3.26 -11.01
CA LEU A 162 0.89 -3.79 -9.73
C LEU A 162 -0.61 -4.12 -9.76
N GLN A 163 -1.42 -3.28 -10.44
CA GLN A 163 -2.85 -3.54 -10.62
C GLN A 163 -3.08 -4.81 -11.45
N ALA A 164 -2.36 -4.98 -12.56
CA ALA A 164 -2.43 -6.21 -13.36
C ALA A 164 -1.97 -7.42 -12.55
N ALA A 165 -0.86 -7.30 -11.80
CA ALA A 165 -0.36 -8.35 -10.92
C ALA A 165 -1.39 -8.72 -9.82
N THR A 166 -2.14 -7.76 -9.29
CA THR A 166 -3.21 -8.00 -8.31
C THR A 166 -4.24 -8.99 -8.84
N VAL A 167 -4.71 -8.81 -10.09
CA VAL A 167 -5.68 -9.71 -10.72
C VAL A 167 -5.07 -11.07 -11.02
N MET A 168 -3.86 -11.11 -11.57
CA MET A 168 -3.17 -12.36 -11.93
C MET A 168 -2.85 -13.20 -10.69
N LEU A 169 -2.38 -12.57 -9.61
CA LEU A 169 -2.10 -13.24 -8.34
C LEU A 169 -3.38 -13.74 -7.67
N ALA A 170 -4.49 -13.00 -7.76
CA ALA A 170 -5.78 -13.45 -7.25
C ALA A 170 -6.25 -14.75 -7.92
N GLN A 171 -5.96 -14.92 -9.21
CA GLN A 171 -6.25 -16.17 -9.95
C GLN A 171 -5.27 -17.28 -9.59
N ALA A 172 -3.97 -16.97 -9.51
CA ALA A 172 -2.92 -17.95 -9.36
C ALA A 172 -2.80 -18.51 -7.94
N LEU A 173 -3.12 -17.70 -6.91
CA LEU A 173 -2.94 -18.09 -5.51
C LEU A 173 -4.24 -18.55 -4.82
N ALA A 174 -5.36 -18.51 -5.53
CA ALA A 174 -6.62 -19.07 -5.05
C ALA A 174 -6.54 -20.60 -4.98
N PRO A 175 -7.26 -21.25 -4.03
CA PRO A 175 -8.13 -20.66 -3.02
C PRO A 175 -7.39 -20.16 -1.77
N GLN A 176 -6.09 -20.40 -1.64
CA GLN A 176 -5.31 -20.24 -0.41
C GLN A 176 -5.06 -18.77 -0.04
N VAL A 177 -4.90 -17.88 -1.03
CA VAL A 177 -4.65 -16.45 -0.81
C VAL A 177 -5.55 -15.62 -1.72
N ARG A 178 -6.31 -14.72 -1.13
CA ARG A 178 -7.04 -13.66 -1.83
C ARG A 178 -6.11 -12.48 -2.07
N VAL A 179 -6.22 -11.84 -3.22
CA VAL A 179 -5.41 -10.66 -3.55
C VAL A 179 -6.33 -9.55 -4.04
N CYS A 180 -6.29 -8.40 -3.38
CA CYS A 180 -7.14 -7.24 -3.66
C CYS A 180 -6.31 -5.97 -3.76
N GLY A 181 -6.90 -4.91 -4.29
CA GLY A 181 -6.32 -3.58 -4.35
C GLY A 181 -7.15 -2.52 -3.62
N VAL A 182 -6.47 -1.49 -3.13
CA VAL A 182 -7.08 -0.22 -2.73
C VAL A 182 -6.44 0.86 -3.58
N ALA A 183 -7.23 1.72 -4.21
CA ALA A 183 -6.77 2.83 -5.03
C ALA A 183 -7.11 4.17 -4.36
N PRO A 184 -6.14 4.75 -3.62
CA PRO A 184 -6.31 6.05 -2.98
C PRO A 184 -6.38 7.18 -3.99
N GLY A 185 -7.07 8.27 -3.62
CA GLY A 185 -6.89 9.59 -4.19
C GLY A 185 -5.83 10.41 -3.45
N VAL A 186 -5.91 11.74 -3.54
CA VAL A 186 -5.05 12.68 -2.81
C VAL A 186 -5.32 12.55 -1.31
N THR A 187 -4.46 11.80 -0.62
CA THR A 187 -4.69 11.41 0.78
C THR A 187 -3.90 12.27 1.77
N LEU A 188 -2.67 12.62 1.45
CA LEU A 188 -1.75 13.41 2.28
C LEU A 188 -0.89 14.31 1.40
N VAL A 189 -0.41 15.41 1.98
CA VAL A 189 0.62 16.25 1.35
C VAL A 189 1.77 15.38 0.86
N SER A 190 2.17 15.52 -0.38
CA SER A 190 3.23 14.72 -1.00
C SER A 190 4.10 15.53 -1.95
N GLY A 191 5.35 15.10 -2.11
CA GLY A 191 6.32 15.79 -2.97
C GLY A 191 6.54 17.24 -2.51
N THR A 192 6.42 18.17 -3.45
CA THR A 192 6.59 19.61 -3.24
C THR A 192 5.28 20.35 -2.97
N MET A 193 4.17 19.62 -2.69
CA MET A 193 2.86 20.22 -2.42
C MET A 193 2.86 20.99 -1.09
N SER A 194 2.32 22.21 -1.08
CA SER A 194 2.03 22.95 0.15
C SER A 194 0.70 22.52 0.77
N ASP A 195 0.47 22.91 2.03
CA ASP A 195 -0.82 22.64 2.70
C ASP A 195 -2.01 23.32 1.99
N ASP A 196 -1.83 24.53 1.45
CA ASP A 196 -2.86 25.23 0.69
C ASP A 196 -3.15 24.55 -0.66
N GLU A 197 -2.11 24.07 -1.34
CA GLU A 197 -2.26 23.27 -2.57
C GLU A 197 -3.00 21.98 -2.27
N PHE A 198 -2.66 21.32 -1.17
CA PHE A 198 -3.34 20.11 -0.73
C PHE A 198 -4.82 20.36 -0.40
N ALA A 199 -5.11 21.45 0.32
CA ALA A 199 -6.50 21.84 0.63
C ALA A 199 -7.32 22.05 -0.64
N ARG A 200 -6.76 22.74 -1.66
CA ARG A 200 -7.40 22.89 -2.97
C ARG A 200 -7.55 21.56 -3.70
N ALA A 201 -6.48 20.77 -3.79
CA ALA A 201 -6.47 19.48 -4.48
C ALA A 201 -7.58 18.54 -3.99
N ARG A 202 -7.82 18.51 -2.68
CA ARG A 202 -8.86 17.67 -2.07
C ARG A 202 -10.28 18.05 -2.49
N THR A 203 -10.52 19.29 -2.86
CA THR A 203 -11.85 19.75 -3.31
C THR A 203 -12.09 19.54 -4.81
N LEU A 204 -11.04 19.19 -5.58
CA LEU A 204 -11.13 18.86 -6.99
C LEU A 204 -11.66 17.44 -7.24
N THR A 205 -12.60 16.98 -6.42
CA THR A 205 -13.24 15.67 -6.54
C THR A 205 -14.76 15.83 -6.52
N PRO A 206 -15.54 14.91 -7.11
CA PRO A 206 -17.00 14.98 -7.06
C PRO A 206 -17.59 15.09 -5.66
N LEU A 207 -17.00 14.42 -4.67
CA LEU A 207 -17.43 14.53 -3.28
C LEU A 207 -16.90 15.77 -2.56
N GLN A 208 -16.13 16.65 -3.26
CA GLN A 208 -15.45 17.81 -2.69
C GLN A 208 -14.58 17.48 -1.45
N ARG A 209 -14.21 16.24 -1.34
CA ARG A 209 -13.25 15.67 -0.36
C ARG A 209 -12.56 14.49 -0.98
N SER A 210 -11.28 14.35 -0.76
CA SER A 210 -10.55 13.14 -1.11
C SER A 210 -10.46 12.19 0.10
N SER A 211 -9.80 11.06 -0.08
CA SER A 211 -9.55 10.08 1.00
C SER A 211 -8.71 10.66 2.14
N THR A 212 -8.88 10.10 3.31
CA THR A 212 -7.96 10.24 4.44
C THR A 212 -7.21 8.92 4.68
N PRO A 213 -6.11 8.93 5.45
CA PRO A 213 -5.44 7.69 5.83
C PRO A 213 -6.38 6.68 6.51
N GLU A 214 -7.36 7.16 7.28
CA GLU A 214 -8.38 6.34 7.96
C GLU A 214 -9.37 5.72 6.98
N ASP A 215 -9.73 6.42 5.89
CA ASP A 215 -10.58 5.87 4.81
C ASP A 215 -9.86 4.69 4.13
N ILE A 216 -8.56 4.85 3.86
CA ILE A 216 -7.71 3.80 3.28
C ILE A 216 -7.58 2.60 4.24
N ALA A 217 -7.37 2.88 5.54
CA ALA A 217 -7.25 1.84 6.56
C ALA A 217 -8.55 1.01 6.70
N ARG A 218 -9.71 1.67 6.68
CA ARG A 218 -11.02 0.99 6.67
C ARG A 218 -11.21 0.11 5.44
N ALA A 219 -10.84 0.61 4.26
CA ALA A 219 -10.93 -0.15 3.01
C ALA A 219 -10.02 -1.39 3.03
N ALA A 220 -8.78 -1.24 3.52
CA ALA A 220 -7.85 -2.35 3.67
C ALA A 220 -8.40 -3.42 4.62
N ARG A 221 -8.91 -3.01 5.79
CA ARG A 221 -9.54 -3.92 6.74
C ARG A 221 -10.74 -4.64 6.12
N PHE A 222 -11.64 -3.92 5.45
CA PHE A 222 -12.80 -4.52 4.77
C PHE A 222 -12.38 -5.64 3.81
N LEU A 223 -11.34 -5.41 3.00
CA LEU A 223 -10.84 -6.43 2.07
C LEU A 223 -10.22 -7.64 2.79
N ILE A 224 -9.52 -7.41 3.90
CA ILE A 224 -8.95 -8.50 4.71
C ILE A 224 -10.07 -9.37 5.30
N GLU A 225 -11.11 -8.76 5.82
CA GLU A 225 -12.23 -9.44 6.51
C GLU A 225 -13.31 -10.01 5.55
N SER A 226 -13.24 -9.74 4.24
CA SER A 226 -14.26 -10.11 3.25
C SER A 226 -13.89 -11.38 2.47
N PRO A 227 -14.30 -12.59 2.90
CA PRO A 227 -13.80 -13.86 2.36
C PRO A 227 -14.20 -14.13 0.90
N ALA A 228 -15.26 -13.51 0.40
CA ALA A 228 -15.74 -13.68 -0.97
C ALA A 228 -15.21 -12.63 -1.94
N VAL A 229 -14.26 -11.75 -1.51
CA VAL A 229 -13.72 -10.67 -2.32
C VAL A 229 -12.27 -10.97 -2.70
N THR A 230 -11.99 -11.07 -4.01
CA THR A 230 -10.64 -11.23 -4.57
C THR A 230 -10.58 -10.66 -5.98
N GLY A 231 -9.39 -10.29 -6.47
CA GLY A 231 -9.16 -9.80 -7.83
C GLY A 231 -9.74 -8.40 -8.13
N THR A 232 -10.29 -7.72 -7.14
CA THR A 232 -10.89 -6.39 -7.29
C THR A 232 -10.04 -5.29 -6.66
N THR A 233 -10.26 -4.06 -7.10
CA THR A 233 -9.67 -2.85 -6.51
C THR A 233 -10.77 -1.89 -6.06
N LEU A 234 -10.75 -1.49 -4.79
CA LEU A 234 -11.65 -0.49 -4.25
C LEU A 234 -11.09 0.91 -4.50
N MET A 235 -11.89 1.76 -5.16
CA MET A 235 -11.62 3.19 -5.29
C MET A 235 -11.93 3.89 -3.97
N VAL A 236 -10.95 4.61 -3.42
CA VAL A 236 -11.10 5.40 -2.20
C VAL A 236 -10.49 6.79 -2.44
N ASP A 237 -11.17 7.61 -3.26
CA ASP A 237 -10.60 8.81 -3.86
C ASP A 237 -11.56 10.01 -3.95
N GLY A 238 -12.74 9.92 -3.34
CA GLY A 238 -13.77 10.96 -3.43
C GLY A 238 -14.39 11.09 -4.83
N GLY A 239 -14.21 10.09 -5.70
CA GLY A 239 -14.66 10.12 -7.08
C GLY A 239 -13.66 10.80 -8.04
N GLN A 240 -12.42 11.05 -7.63
CA GLN A 240 -11.39 11.70 -8.46
C GLN A 240 -11.21 10.99 -9.81
N HIS A 241 -11.25 9.66 -9.83
CA HIS A 241 -11.13 8.85 -11.05
C HIS A 241 -12.24 9.07 -12.10
N LEU A 242 -13.36 9.68 -11.72
CA LEU A 242 -14.48 9.97 -12.63
C LEU A 242 -14.26 11.24 -13.47
N GLN A 243 -13.26 12.04 -13.13
CA GLN A 243 -12.97 13.31 -13.78
C GLN A 243 -11.66 13.20 -14.58
N ALA A 244 -11.74 13.45 -15.89
CA ALA A 244 -10.55 13.49 -16.74
C ALA A 244 -9.63 14.65 -16.33
N GLN A 245 -8.40 14.34 -15.96
CA GLN A 245 -7.37 15.28 -15.54
C GLN A 245 -6.17 15.18 -16.49
N GLN A 246 -5.86 16.26 -17.21
CA GLN A 246 -4.73 16.27 -18.16
C GLN A 246 -3.36 16.33 -17.48
N ARG A 247 -3.30 16.76 -16.23
CA ARG A 247 -2.11 16.89 -15.40
C ARG A 247 -2.35 16.26 -14.04
N ASP A 248 -1.28 15.96 -13.32
CA ASP A 248 -1.39 15.56 -11.92
C ASP A 248 -2.06 16.67 -11.08
N VAL A 249 -2.80 16.29 -10.07
CA VAL A 249 -3.55 17.20 -9.21
C VAL A 249 -2.67 18.25 -8.53
N LEU A 250 -1.38 17.98 -8.32
CA LEU A 250 -0.39 18.94 -7.85
C LEU A 250 -0.32 20.17 -8.77
N PHE A 251 -0.27 19.93 -10.09
CA PHE A 251 -0.20 20.99 -11.10
C PHE A 251 -1.56 21.65 -11.38
N LEU A 252 -2.66 20.92 -11.16
CA LEU A 252 -4.00 21.50 -11.22
C LEU A 252 -4.29 22.44 -10.05
N ALA A 253 -3.82 22.09 -8.85
CA ALA A 253 -3.95 22.94 -7.67
C ALA A 253 -3.04 24.19 -7.70
N ASN A 254 -1.98 24.16 -8.49
CA ASN A 254 -1.08 25.27 -8.75
C ASN A 254 -0.60 25.25 -10.22
N PRO A 255 -1.33 25.89 -11.15
CA PRO A 255 -0.99 25.88 -12.57
C PRO A 255 0.33 26.57 -12.93
N THR A 256 0.91 27.36 -12.05
CA THR A 256 2.20 28.05 -12.25
C THR A 256 3.39 27.18 -11.78
N LYS A 257 3.12 26.06 -11.16
CA LYS A 257 4.15 25.15 -10.65
C LYS A 257 4.74 24.36 -11.82
N GLU A 258 6.05 24.47 -11.94
CA GLU A 258 6.82 23.61 -12.85
C GLU A 258 7.21 22.28 -12.17
N PRO A 259 7.41 21.22 -12.95
CA PRO A 259 7.79 19.90 -12.44
C PRO A 259 9.16 19.87 -11.76
#